data_10c3f1338f603aec11f794f67938c014
#
_entry.id   10c3f1338f603aec11f794f67938c014
#
_cell.length_a   1.000
_cell.length_b   1.000
_cell.length_c   1.000
_cell.angle_alpha   90.00
_cell.angle_beta   90.00
_cell.angle_gamma   90.00
#
_symmetry.space_group_name_H-M   'P 1'
#
loop_
_entity.id
_entity.type
_entity.pdbx_description
1 polymer ?
#
loop_
_entity_poly.entity_id
_entity_poly.type
_entity_poly.pdbx_seq_one_letter_code
_entity_poly.pdbx_strand_id
1 'polypeptide(L)'
;MNESQISYDASNLSTNNKKNNNIRKKFKLSLYQLQKLALLGAGSSGEVYLVQDTQSKIKLAQKTVRYTEDEKTKNQLETEVKLSTLLKHENIIRIYATYFLKGKINFVMEYMDRGTLADLLKKIKKIPEKYVGLITYQVVKGMAYCQKEKRIIHRDLKPSNILVNSKGEIKIADFGVSTIVEGSWAQKKTMIGTYIYMAPERIDADIYYINCDVWSLGIIVMECILGFYPYIIYNNNELPNSVWIVHELIENNPVPQLDKNIYSQELIDFTNQCLIKDVKKRPTAAILMNHPFIQKYSNLSCDDLAIWLKTIN
;
A
#
# COMPACT_ATOMS: atom_id res chain seq x y z
N MET A 1 -7.41 -17.36 -31.34
CA MET A 1 -7.77 -16.90 -30.00
C MET A 1 -6.96 -15.64 -29.75
N ASN A 2 -7.60 -14.48 -29.80
CA ASN A 2 -6.92 -13.19 -29.64
C ASN A 2 -6.61 -12.97 -28.17
N GLU A 3 -5.36 -13.20 -27.75
CA GLU A 3 -4.84 -12.74 -26.47
C GLU A 3 -4.68 -11.23 -26.54
N SER A 4 -5.56 -10.48 -25.89
CA SER A 4 -5.48 -9.02 -25.85
C SER A 4 -4.31 -8.61 -24.94
N GLN A 5 -3.17 -8.28 -25.55
CA GLN A 5 -2.04 -7.67 -24.86
C GLN A 5 -2.31 -6.17 -24.72
N ILE A 6 -2.56 -5.70 -23.50
CA ILE A 6 -2.47 -4.28 -23.19
C ILE A 6 -1.04 -4.03 -22.69
N SER A 7 -0.14 -3.70 -23.62
CA SER A 7 1.23 -3.31 -23.28
C SER A 7 1.29 -1.80 -23.05
N TYR A 8 1.74 -1.39 -21.87
CA TYR A 8 2.06 0.00 -21.57
C TYR A 8 3.57 0.23 -21.54
N ASP A 9 3.96 1.44 -21.95
CA ASP A 9 5.32 1.88 -22.23
C ASP A 9 6.28 1.68 -21.03
N ALA A 10 7.19 0.73 -21.15
CA ALA A 10 8.29 0.47 -20.22
C ALA A 10 9.48 1.46 -20.36
N SER A 11 9.25 2.65 -20.90
CA SER A 11 10.29 3.57 -21.38
C SER A 11 11.21 4.20 -20.33
N ASN A 12 11.09 3.83 -19.04
CA ASN A 12 11.86 4.45 -17.96
C ASN A 12 12.44 3.48 -16.90
N LEU A 13 12.89 2.29 -17.29
CA LEU A 13 13.77 1.51 -16.43
C LEU A 13 15.18 2.10 -16.50
N SER A 14 15.50 3.05 -15.63
CA SER A 14 16.85 3.57 -15.50
C SER A 14 17.69 2.63 -14.64
N THR A 15 18.69 1.99 -15.22
CA THR A 15 19.82 1.45 -14.47
C THR A 15 20.63 2.63 -13.95
N ASN A 16 20.64 2.83 -12.62
CA ASN A 16 21.57 3.77 -11.97
C ASN A 16 23.00 3.24 -12.06
N ASN A 17 23.61 3.36 -13.25
CA ASN A 17 25.06 3.35 -13.41
C ASN A 17 25.49 4.76 -13.81
N LYS A 18 25.96 5.52 -12.82
CA LYS A 18 26.72 6.76 -13.05
C LYS A 18 28.03 6.39 -13.76
N LYS A 19 28.04 6.45 -15.08
CA LYS A 19 29.14 6.78 -16.00
C LYS A 19 28.74 6.31 -17.40
N ASN A 20 28.21 7.21 -18.18
CA ASN A 20 28.39 7.42 -19.61
C ASN A 20 27.16 8.09 -20.21
N ASN A 21 27.34 9.33 -20.59
CA ASN A 21 26.48 10.02 -21.57
C ASN A 21 26.59 9.23 -22.87
N ASN A 22 25.53 8.48 -23.20
CA ASN A 22 25.00 8.29 -24.54
C ASN A 22 24.11 7.03 -24.57
N ILE A 23 22.92 7.19 -25.14
CA ILE A 23 21.95 6.13 -25.48
C ILE A 23 21.16 5.64 -24.26
N ARG A 24 20.07 6.35 -23.91
CA ARG A 24 18.94 5.76 -23.18
C ARG A 24 18.34 4.65 -24.05
N LYS A 25 18.83 3.42 -23.93
CA LYS A 25 18.18 2.25 -24.50
C LYS A 25 16.81 2.13 -23.84
N LYS A 26 15.73 2.37 -24.62
CA LYS A 26 14.38 2.04 -24.21
C LYS A 26 14.35 0.55 -23.90
N PHE A 27 14.25 0.19 -22.63
CA PHE A 27 14.05 -1.20 -22.24
C PHE A 27 12.66 -1.64 -22.68
N LYS A 28 12.59 -2.59 -23.62
CA LYS A 28 11.33 -3.18 -24.07
C LYS A 28 11.14 -4.49 -23.32
N LEU A 29 10.23 -4.48 -22.32
CA LEU A 29 9.89 -5.68 -21.56
C LEU A 29 9.23 -6.70 -22.50
N SER A 30 9.81 -7.89 -22.62
CA SER A 30 9.20 -9.01 -23.31
C SER A 30 8.65 -10.00 -22.29
N LEU A 31 7.34 -10.18 -22.25
CA LEU A 31 6.67 -11.09 -21.30
C LEU A 31 7.14 -12.55 -21.44
N TYR A 32 7.58 -12.95 -22.65
CA TYR A 32 8.12 -14.29 -22.91
C TYR A 32 9.51 -14.52 -22.33
N GLN A 33 10.17 -13.47 -21.83
CA GLN A 33 11.53 -13.51 -21.30
C GLN A 33 11.57 -13.40 -19.78
N LEU A 34 10.39 -13.45 -19.12
CA LEU A 34 10.32 -13.42 -17.67
C LEU A 34 10.46 -14.84 -17.09
N GLN A 35 11.57 -15.06 -16.40
CA GLN A 35 11.82 -16.29 -15.64
C GLN A 35 11.36 -16.12 -14.20
N LYS A 36 10.51 -17.02 -13.70
CA LYS A 36 10.14 -17.07 -12.27
C LYS A 36 11.33 -17.58 -11.46
N LEU A 37 11.67 -16.85 -10.39
CA LEU A 37 12.79 -17.19 -9.48
C LEU A 37 12.28 -17.72 -8.13
N ALA A 38 11.32 -17.03 -7.51
CA ALA A 38 10.83 -17.37 -6.18
C ALA A 38 9.39 -16.90 -5.98
N LEU A 39 8.63 -17.59 -5.12
CA LEU A 39 7.36 -17.11 -4.60
C LEU A 39 7.62 -16.11 -3.48
N LEU A 40 7.14 -14.88 -3.63
CA LEU A 40 7.26 -13.81 -2.64
C LEU A 40 6.08 -13.79 -1.65
N GLY A 41 4.91 -14.21 -2.11
CA GLY A 41 3.71 -14.27 -1.28
C GLY A 41 2.54 -14.91 -2.03
N ALA A 42 1.64 -15.52 -1.26
CA ALA A 42 0.37 -16.05 -1.76
C ALA A 42 -0.73 -15.71 -0.76
N GLY A 43 -1.89 -15.33 -1.26
CA GLY A 43 -3.05 -14.97 -0.46
C GLY A 43 -4.31 -14.90 -1.31
N SER A 44 -5.38 -14.40 -0.73
CA SER A 44 -6.66 -14.23 -1.41
C SER A 44 -6.57 -13.28 -2.61
N SER A 45 -5.70 -12.28 -2.53
CA SER A 45 -5.46 -11.34 -3.62
C SER A 45 -4.56 -11.90 -4.74
N GLY A 46 -4.19 -13.21 -4.68
CA GLY A 46 -3.39 -13.88 -5.69
C GLY A 46 -2.01 -14.29 -5.23
N GLU A 47 -1.16 -14.62 -6.20
CA GLU A 47 0.23 -15.05 -5.99
C GLU A 47 1.18 -13.98 -6.52
N VAL A 48 2.25 -13.70 -5.77
CA VAL A 48 3.31 -12.76 -6.18
C VAL A 48 4.62 -13.52 -6.32
N TYR A 49 5.23 -13.44 -7.48
CA TYR A 49 6.51 -14.07 -7.80
C TYR A 49 7.60 -13.02 -8.02
N LEU A 50 8.80 -13.29 -7.53
CA LEU A 50 10.01 -12.68 -8.04
C LEU A 50 10.27 -13.24 -9.43
N VAL A 51 10.37 -12.37 -10.42
CA VAL A 51 10.70 -12.72 -11.81
C VAL A 51 11.93 -11.95 -12.25
N GLN A 52 12.65 -12.48 -13.23
CA GLN A 52 13.81 -11.84 -13.83
C GLN A 52 13.65 -11.82 -15.34
N ASP A 53 13.86 -10.66 -15.95
CA ASP A 53 14.03 -10.58 -17.38
C ASP A 53 15.34 -11.26 -17.80
N THR A 54 15.26 -12.25 -18.69
CA THR A 54 16.40 -13.09 -19.04
C THR A 54 17.49 -12.37 -19.82
N GLN A 55 17.15 -11.26 -20.49
CA GLN A 55 18.11 -10.45 -21.25
C GLN A 55 18.78 -9.38 -20.37
N SER A 56 17.98 -8.53 -19.74
CA SER A 56 18.51 -7.40 -18.96
C SER A 56 18.96 -7.79 -17.55
N LYS A 57 18.59 -9.00 -17.06
CA LYS A 57 18.80 -9.48 -15.70
C LYS A 57 18.10 -8.61 -14.61
N ILE A 58 17.18 -7.72 -15.03
CA ILE A 58 16.41 -6.90 -14.11
C ILE A 58 15.41 -7.78 -13.36
N LYS A 59 15.39 -7.63 -12.02
CA LYS A 59 14.43 -8.29 -11.14
C LYS A 59 13.15 -7.46 -11.06
N LEU A 60 12.01 -8.13 -11.18
CA LEU A 60 10.66 -7.55 -11.15
C LEU A 60 9.77 -8.41 -10.26
N ALA A 61 8.63 -7.88 -9.85
CA ALA A 61 7.58 -8.65 -9.19
C ALA A 61 6.45 -8.92 -10.19
N GLN A 62 5.93 -10.14 -10.21
CA GLN A 62 4.75 -10.50 -11.01
C GLN A 62 3.64 -10.94 -10.06
N LYS A 63 2.57 -10.16 -9.99
CA LYS A 63 1.35 -10.52 -9.28
C LYS A 63 0.36 -11.15 -10.24
N THR A 64 -0.17 -12.30 -9.88
CA THR A 64 -1.14 -13.06 -10.69
C THR A 64 -2.44 -13.19 -9.88
N VAL A 65 -3.54 -12.72 -10.44
CA VAL A 65 -4.86 -12.72 -9.80
C VAL A 65 -5.85 -13.44 -10.70
N ARG A 66 -6.72 -14.29 -10.14
CA ARG A 66 -7.83 -14.91 -10.87
C ARG A 66 -9.01 -13.94 -10.91
N TYR A 67 -9.78 -13.96 -11.98
CA TYR A 67 -11.02 -13.19 -12.10
C TYR A 67 -12.12 -14.04 -12.74
N THR A 68 -13.37 -13.68 -12.50
CA THR A 68 -14.53 -14.30 -13.17
C THR A 68 -14.64 -13.74 -14.59
N GLU A 69 -14.88 -14.63 -15.58
CA GLU A 69 -14.90 -14.26 -16.99
C GLU A 69 -16.23 -13.62 -17.45
N ASP A 70 -17.10 -13.19 -16.52
CA ASP A 70 -18.29 -12.44 -16.90
C ASP A 70 -17.89 -11.06 -17.49
N GLU A 71 -18.61 -10.65 -18.55
CA GLU A 71 -18.25 -9.50 -19.36
C GLU A 71 -18.27 -8.17 -18.57
N LYS A 72 -19.17 -8.05 -17.59
CA LYS A 72 -19.30 -6.86 -16.73
C LYS A 72 -18.09 -6.72 -15.81
N THR A 73 -17.72 -7.78 -15.11
CA THR A 73 -16.53 -7.83 -14.23
C THR A 73 -15.24 -7.59 -15.02
N LYS A 74 -15.14 -8.17 -16.22
CA LYS A 74 -13.99 -7.98 -17.10
C LYS A 74 -13.82 -6.52 -17.52
N ASN A 75 -14.87 -5.86 -17.99
CA ASN A 75 -14.82 -4.45 -18.43
C ASN A 75 -14.49 -3.50 -17.28
N GLN A 76 -15.03 -3.77 -16.10
CA GLN A 76 -14.74 -3.01 -14.90
C GLN A 76 -13.27 -3.20 -14.47
N LEU A 77 -12.77 -4.43 -14.49
CA LEU A 77 -11.39 -4.77 -14.19
C LEU A 77 -10.42 -4.11 -15.17
N GLU A 78 -10.69 -4.14 -16.48
CA GLU A 78 -9.87 -3.47 -17.50
C GLU A 78 -9.75 -1.97 -17.24
N THR A 79 -10.85 -1.33 -16.81
CA THR A 79 -10.86 0.11 -16.51
C THR A 79 -9.97 0.42 -15.29
N GLU A 80 -10.09 -0.35 -14.21
CA GLU A 80 -9.26 -0.12 -13.01
C GLU A 80 -7.79 -0.45 -13.24
N VAL A 81 -7.50 -1.48 -14.04
CA VAL A 81 -6.16 -1.81 -14.48
C VAL A 81 -5.55 -0.64 -15.27
N LYS A 82 -6.31 -0.05 -16.18
CA LYS A 82 -5.86 1.15 -16.91
C LYS A 82 -5.55 2.30 -15.95
N LEU A 83 -6.43 2.56 -14.98
CA LEU A 83 -6.23 3.61 -13.99
C LEU A 83 -4.98 3.36 -13.15
N SER A 84 -4.77 2.14 -12.64
CA SER A 84 -3.60 1.82 -11.81
C SER A 84 -2.27 1.91 -12.58
N THR A 85 -2.26 1.60 -13.87
CA THR A 85 -1.06 1.76 -14.73
C THR A 85 -0.73 3.22 -15.06
N LEU A 86 -1.70 4.13 -14.94
CA LEU A 86 -1.49 5.57 -15.15
C LEU A 86 -0.90 6.29 -13.92
N LEU A 87 -0.84 5.61 -12.76
CA LEU A 87 -0.24 6.18 -11.56
C LEU A 87 1.30 6.21 -11.71
N LYS A 88 1.87 7.42 -11.71
CA LYS A 88 3.32 7.64 -11.85
C LYS A 88 3.78 8.58 -10.75
N HIS A 89 4.17 7.99 -9.62
CA HIS A 89 4.67 8.73 -8.46
C HIS A 89 5.73 7.89 -7.74
N GLU A 90 6.71 8.54 -7.11
CA GLU A 90 7.82 7.85 -6.44
C GLU A 90 7.36 6.96 -5.26
N ASN A 91 6.25 7.30 -4.60
CA ASN A 91 5.69 6.54 -3.49
C ASN A 91 4.47 5.66 -3.88
N ILE A 92 4.33 5.38 -5.16
CA ILE A 92 3.35 4.43 -5.71
C ILE A 92 4.10 3.35 -6.46
N ILE A 93 3.71 2.07 -6.26
CA ILE A 93 4.31 0.95 -6.98
C ILE A 93 4.14 1.12 -8.49
N ARG A 94 5.24 1.03 -9.23
CA ARG A 94 5.19 1.16 -10.67
C ARG A 94 4.81 -0.15 -11.33
N ILE A 95 3.76 -0.11 -12.14
CA ILE A 95 3.35 -1.22 -13.00
C ILE A 95 3.96 -0.97 -14.39
N TYR A 96 4.74 -1.93 -14.87
CA TYR A 96 5.40 -1.87 -16.18
C TYR A 96 4.58 -2.51 -17.29
N ALA A 97 3.85 -3.58 -16.97
CA ALA A 97 2.99 -4.27 -17.91
C ALA A 97 1.84 -4.96 -17.18
N THR A 98 0.75 -5.14 -17.90
CA THR A 98 -0.39 -5.95 -17.48
C THR A 98 -0.85 -6.79 -18.65
N TYR A 99 -1.17 -8.06 -18.39
CA TYR A 99 -1.70 -8.96 -19.42
C TYR A 99 -2.66 -10.00 -18.86
N PHE A 100 -3.57 -10.42 -19.72
CA PHE A 100 -4.57 -11.45 -19.40
C PHE A 100 -4.12 -12.78 -19.98
N LEU A 101 -4.17 -13.83 -19.19
CA LEU A 101 -3.77 -15.18 -19.63
C LEU A 101 -4.57 -16.23 -18.85
N LYS A 102 -5.33 -17.08 -19.55
CA LYS A 102 -6.05 -18.25 -18.98
C LYS A 102 -6.87 -17.91 -17.73
N GLY A 103 -7.78 -16.92 -17.80
CA GLY A 103 -8.63 -16.51 -16.69
C GLY A 103 -7.87 -15.84 -15.54
N LYS A 104 -6.66 -15.38 -15.80
CA LYS A 104 -5.82 -14.67 -14.83
C LYS A 104 -5.35 -13.34 -15.40
N ILE A 105 -5.30 -12.32 -14.55
CA ILE A 105 -4.61 -11.08 -14.84
C ILE A 105 -3.24 -11.10 -14.17
N ASN A 106 -2.23 -10.65 -14.92
CA ASN A 106 -0.85 -10.60 -14.46
C ASN A 106 -0.37 -9.16 -14.50
N PHE A 107 0.16 -8.67 -13.36
CA PHE A 107 0.80 -7.37 -13.23
C PHE A 107 2.29 -7.58 -13.11
N VAL A 108 3.07 -6.97 -14.00
CA VAL A 108 4.53 -6.92 -13.90
C VAL A 108 4.90 -5.56 -13.36
N MET A 109 5.52 -5.53 -12.18
CA MET A 109 5.79 -4.31 -11.42
C MET A 109 7.22 -4.26 -10.89
N GLU A 110 7.62 -3.11 -10.39
CA GLU A 110 8.91 -2.97 -9.72
C GLU A 110 9.01 -3.91 -8.52
N TYR A 111 10.23 -4.39 -8.27
CA TYR A 111 10.51 -5.29 -7.16
C TYR A 111 11.00 -4.50 -5.94
N MET A 112 10.36 -4.71 -4.81
CA MET A 112 10.67 -4.13 -3.52
C MET A 112 11.32 -5.20 -2.63
N ASP A 113 12.63 -5.13 -2.46
CA ASP A 113 13.48 -6.23 -1.95
C ASP A 113 13.45 -6.42 -0.42
N ARG A 114 12.73 -5.57 0.32
CA ARG A 114 12.52 -5.71 1.76
C ARG A 114 11.10 -6.15 2.13
N GLY A 115 10.27 -6.48 1.13
CA GLY A 115 8.91 -6.95 1.33
C GLY A 115 7.95 -5.83 1.75
N THR A 116 7.04 -6.14 2.65
CA THR A 116 5.97 -5.24 3.11
C THR A 116 6.26 -4.66 4.50
N LEU A 117 5.58 -3.56 4.84
CA LEU A 117 5.59 -3.02 6.20
C LEU A 117 5.05 -4.06 7.23
N ALA A 118 4.11 -4.92 6.81
CA ALA A 118 3.64 -6.03 7.64
C ALA A 118 4.76 -7.05 7.93
N ASP A 119 5.61 -7.35 6.95
CA ASP A 119 6.75 -8.25 7.15
C ASP A 119 7.79 -7.61 8.07
N LEU A 120 7.99 -6.31 7.97
CA LEU A 120 8.86 -5.56 8.87
C LEU A 120 8.34 -5.61 10.31
N LEU A 121 7.04 -5.35 10.52
CA LEU A 121 6.40 -5.39 11.85
C LEU A 121 6.45 -6.79 12.48
N LYS A 122 6.32 -7.86 11.69
CA LYS A 122 6.51 -9.24 12.18
C LYS A 122 7.91 -9.47 12.75
N LYS A 123 8.93 -8.85 12.14
CA LYS A 123 10.34 -9.01 12.58
C LYS A 123 10.66 -8.22 13.84
N ILE A 124 10.27 -6.94 13.90
CA ILE A 124 10.73 -6.02 14.94
C ILE A 124 9.65 -5.51 15.90
N LYS A 125 8.40 -5.85 15.63
CA LYS A 125 7.19 -5.44 16.36
C LYS A 125 6.98 -3.92 16.40
N LYS A 126 7.92 -3.14 16.96
CA LYS A 126 7.83 -1.68 17.10
C LYS A 126 8.86 -0.99 16.23
N ILE A 127 8.45 0.10 15.60
CA ILE A 127 9.32 0.96 14.80
C ILE A 127 9.55 2.26 15.58
N PRO A 128 10.81 2.72 15.77
CA PRO A 128 11.08 4.00 16.43
C PRO A 128 10.41 5.18 15.70
N GLU A 129 9.94 6.17 16.45
CA GLU A 129 9.16 7.31 15.94
C GLU A 129 9.81 7.99 14.71
N LYS A 130 11.14 8.20 14.73
CA LYS A 130 11.87 8.78 13.59
C LYS A 130 11.58 8.02 12.30
N TYR A 131 11.62 6.70 12.31
CA TYR A 131 11.43 5.88 11.11
C TYR A 131 9.97 5.73 10.74
N VAL A 132 9.07 5.71 11.73
CA VAL A 132 7.62 5.84 11.46
C VAL A 132 7.32 7.15 10.74
N GLY A 133 7.92 8.26 11.17
CA GLY A 133 7.77 9.56 10.51
C GLY A 133 8.24 9.54 9.06
N LEU A 134 9.42 8.96 8.76
CA LEU A 134 9.93 8.81 7.39
C LEU A 134 9.04 7.94 6.50
N ILE A 135 8.50 6.84 7.06
CA ILE A 135 7.55 5.97 6.35
C ILE A 135 6.25 6.73 6.08
N THR A 136 5.70 7.36 7.13
CA THR A 136 4.43 8.09 7.05
C THR A 136 4.48 9.24 6.06
N TYR A 137 5.57 10.03 6.05
CA TYR A 137 5.78 11.10 5.07
C TYR A 137 5.65 10.59 3.63
N GLN A 138 6.32 9.48 3.31
CA GLN A 138 6.28 8.89 1.98
C GLN A 138 4.89 8.35 1.63
N VAL A 139 4.18 7.72 2.58
CA VAL A 139 2.82 7.23 2.38
C VAL A 139 1.85 8.40 2.14
N VAL A 140 1.88 9.46 2.99
CA VAL A 140 1.03 10.64 2.82
C VAL A 140 1.26 11.32 1.48
N LYS A 141 2.52 11.41 1.03
CA LYS A 141 2.89 11.97 -0.28
C LYS A 141 2.27 11.19 -1.44
N GLY A 142 2.31 9.86 -1.39
CA GLY A 142 1.66 8.99 -2.36
C GLY A 142 0.13 9.12 -2.35
N MET A 143 -0.48 9.13 -1.16
CA MET A 143 -1.92 9.32 -1.00
C MET A 143 -2.39 10.70 -1.53
N ALA A 144 -1.67 11.77 -1.19
CA ALA A 144 -1.99 13.13 -1.64
C ALA A 144 -1.95 13.25 -3.17
N TYR A 145 -0.96 12.63 -3.82
CA TYR A 145 -0.90 12.53 -5.27
C TYR A 145 -2.14 11.83 -5.86
N CYS A 146 -2.52 10.68 -5.32
CA CYS A 146 -3.68 9.93 -5.81
C CYS A 146 -4.98 10.73 -5.63
N GLN A 147 -5.17 11.37 -4.48
CA GLN A 147 -6.37 12.16 -4.18
C GLN A 147 -6.48 13.41 -5.05
N LYS A 148 -5.39 14.20 -5.14
CA LYS A 148 -5.38 15.50 -5.82
C LYS A 148 -5.37 15.36 -7.33
N GLU A 149 -4.42 14.57 -7.86
CA GLU A 149 -4.16 14.52 -9.29
C GLU A 149 -5.04 13.50 -10.02
N LYS A 150 -5.50 12.46 -9.35
CA LYS A 150 -6.20 11.34 -9.97
C LYS A 150 -7.60 11.10 -9.43
N ARG A 151 -7.97 11.70 -8.30
CA ARG A 151 -9.23 11.46 -7.58
C ARG A 151 -9.46 9.98 -7.26
N ILE A 152 -8.36 9.28 -6.96
CA ILE A 152 -8.35 7.85 -6.64
C ILE A 152 -8.21 7.68 -5.14
N ILE A 153 -9.06 6.80 -4.58
CA ILE A 153 -9.05 6.34 -3.19
C ILE A 153 -8.49 4.92 -3.20
N HIS A 154 -7.57 4.61 -2.28
CA HIS A 154 -6.95 3.28 -2.21
C HIS A 154 -7.91 2.20 -1.75
N ARG A 155 -8.74 2.48 -0.76
CA ARG A 155 -9.82 1.63 -0.22
C ARG A 155 -9.36 0.39 0.58
N ASP A 156 -8.10 0.02 0.53
CA ASP A 156 -7.55 -1.15 1.22
C ASP A 156 -6.14 -0.86 1.75
N LEU A 157 -5.93 0.34 2.32
CA LEU A 157 -4.63 0.70 2.89
C LEU A 157 -4.40 -0.09 4.17
N LYS A 158 -3.29 -0.85 4.20
CA LYS A 158 -2.86 -1.70 5.31
C LYS A 158 -1.36 -1.97 5.22
N PRO A 159 -0.68 -2.44 6.27
CA PRO A 159 0.77 -2.68 6.25
C PRO A 159 1.23 -3.62 5.13
N SER A 160 0.42 -4.60 4.73
CA SER A 160 0.77 -5.53 3.64
C SER A 160 0.72 -4.89 2.24
N ASN A 161 0.09 -3.70 2.09
CA ASN A 161 0.02 -2.94 0.85
C ASN A 161 1.00 -1.75 0.83
N ILE A 162 1.86 -1.64 1.84
CA ILE A 162 2.97 -0.67 1.90
C ILE A 162 4.27 -1.43 1.74
N LEU A 163 4.94 -1.22 0.62
CA LEU A 163 6.17 -1.94 0.25
C LEU A 163 7.40 -1.14 0.62
N VAL A 164 8.46 -1.86 0.97
CA VAL A 164 9.74 -1.32 1.45
C VAL A 164 10.87 -1.87 0.59
N ASN A 165 11.87 -1.05 0.27
CA ASN A 165 13.10 -1.54 -0.36
C ASN A 165 14.35 -1.17 0.45
N SER A 166 15.49 -1.76 0.08
CA SER A 166 16.78 -1.56 0.72
C SER A 166 17.35 -0.13 0.61
N LYS A 167 16.76 0.70 -0.25
CA LYS A 167 17.11 2.12 -0.40
C LYS A 167 16.30 3.04 0.50
N GLY A 168 15.41 2.49 1.36
CA GLY A 168 14.51 3.28 2.21
C GLY A 168 13.33 3.91 1.46
N GLU A 169 13.08 3.49 0.23
CA GLU A 169 11.91 3.93 -0.51
C GLU A 169 10.68 3.15 -0.05
N ILE A 170 9.58 3.87 0.19
CA ILE A 170 8.28 3.34 0.58
C ILE A 170 7.30 3.57 -0.56
N LYS A 171 6.57 2.52 -0.92
CA LYS A 171 5.60 2.59 -2.02
C LYS A 171 4.29 1.91 -1.66
N ILE A 172 3.19 2.58 -2.00
CA ILE A 172 1.84 2.03 -1.86
C ILE A 172 1.55 1.15 -3.06
N ALA A 173 1.06 -0.06 -2.82
CA ALA A 173 0.69 -1.05 -3.83
C ALA A 173 -0.80 -1.39 -3.76
N ASP A 174 -1.29 -2.09 -4.79
CA ASP A 174 -2.65 -2.67 -4.82
C ASP A 174 -3.81 -1.66 -4.82
N PHE A 175 -3.67 -0.58 -5.57
CA PHE A 175 -4.76 0.37 -5.80
C PHE A 175 -5.96 -0.27 -6.52
N GLY A 176 -7.09 -0.38 -5.81
CA GLY A 176 -8.41 -0.66 -6.37
C GLY A 176 -8.65 -2.04 -6.99
N VAL A 177 -7.62 -2.70 -7.49
CA VAL A 177 -7.75 -3.98 -8.22
C VAL A 177 -8.33 -5.09 -7.34
N SER A 178 -7.99 -5.11 -6.07
CA SER A 178 -8.52 -6.08 -5.10
C SER A 178 -10.03 -5.93 -4.88
N THR A 179 -10.57 -4.73 -5.02
CA THR A 179 -12.00 -4.46 -4.79
C THR A 179 -12.88 -5.10 -5.85
N ILE A 180 -12.41 -5.21 -7.09
CA ILE A 180 -13.17 -5.79 -8.20
C ILE A 180 -12.96 -7.30 -8.28
N VAL A 181 -11.72 -7.75 -8.12
CA VAL A 181 -11.36 -9.17 -8.30
C VAL A 181 -11.90 -10.04 -7.16
N GLU A 182 -11.95 -9.50 -5.94
CA GLU A 182 -12.43 -10.23 -4.76
C GLU A 182 -13.97 -10.25 -4.63
N GLY A 183 -14.70 -9.69 -5.59
CA GLY A 183 -16.17 -9.69 -5.62
C GLY A 183 -16.83 -8.69 -4.68
N SER A 184 -18.13 -8.88 -4.43
CA SER A 184 -18.93 -7.97 -3.62
C SER A 184 -18.41 -7.85 -2.19
N TRP A 185 -18.71 -6.73 -1.54
CA TRP A 185 -18.46 -6.42 -0.13
C TRP A 185 -18.75 -7.58 0.85
N ALA A 186 -19.75 -8.42 0.54
CA ALA A 186 -20.09 -9.60 1.35
C ALA A 186 -18.96 -10.64 1.44
N GLN A 187 -18.14 -10.78 0.39
CA GLN A 187 -17.01 -11.72 0.40
C GLN A 187 -15.79 -11.14 1.16
N LYS A 188 -15.63 -9.80 1.20
CA LYS A 188 -14.59 -9.14 2.01
C LYS A 188 -14.83 -9.24 3.52
N LYS A 189 -16.09 -9.39 3.95
CA LYS A 189 -16.44 -9.56 5.37
C LYS A 189 -15.87 -10.83 6.00
N THR A 190 -15.47 -11.81 5.19
CA THR A 190 -14.93 -13.09 5.67
C THR A 190 -13.38 -13.12 5.78
N MET A 191 -12.68 -12.07 5.33
CA MET A 191 -11.22 -12.00 5.37
C MET A 191 -10.72 -11.46 6.70
N ILE A 192 -10.34 -12.35 7.60
CA ILE A 192 -9.68 -12.03 8.86
C ILE A 192 -8.43 -11.14 8.58
N GLY A 193 -8.38 -9.96 9.21
CA GLY A 193 -7.21 -9.06 9.20
C GLY A 193 -7.29 -7.84 8.27
N THR A 194 -8.22 -7.78 7.31
CA THR A 194 -8.34 -6.60 6.41
C THR A 194 -9.24 -5.50 7.01
N TYR A 195 -10.28 -5.89 7.74
CA TYR A 195 -11.28 -4.96 8.28
C TYR A 195 -10.78 -4.12 9.48
N ILE A 196 -9.71 -4.53 10.17
CA ILE A 196 -9.20 -3.79 11.33
C ILE A 196 -8.62 -2.40 10.97
N TYR A 197 -8.28 -2.14 9.71
CA TYR A 197 -7.82 -0.84 9.21
C TYR A 197 -8.94 0.00 8.60
N MET A 198 -10.16 -0.54 8.54
CA MET A 198 -11.27 0.08 7.85
C MET A 198 -11.84 1.26 8.67
N ALA A 199 -12.16 2.34 7.98
CA ALA A 199 -12.80 3.50 8.60
C ALA A 199 -14.25 3.19 9.01
N PRO A 200 -14.75 3.76 10.13
CA PRO A 200 -16.10 3.45 10.64
C PRO A 200 -17.19 3.67 9.60
N GLU A 201 -17.18 4.78 8.87
CA GLU A 201 -18.18 5.08 7.84
C GLU A 201 -18.23 4.06 6.69
N ARG A 202 -17.16 3.28 6.51
CA ARG A 202 -17.12 2.20 5.52
C ARG A 202 -17.71 0.90 6.02
N ILE A 203 -17.74 0.72 7.33
CA ILE A 203 -18.37 -0.46 7.97
C ILE A 203 -19.87 -0.28 7.96
N ASP A 204 -20.35 0.96 8.21
CA ASP A 204 -21.77 1.28 8.35
C ASP A 204 -22.53 1.29 7.03
N ALA A 205 -22.02 2.01 6.05
CA ALA A 205 -22.82 2.39 4.88
C ALA A 205 -22.15 2.09 3.53
N ASP A 206 -20.99 1.47 3.52
CA ASP A 206 -20.18 1.22 2.30
C ASP A 206 -19.95 2.50 1.46
N ILE A 207 -19.92 3.66 2.15
CA ILE A 207 -19.69 4.95 1.51
C ILE A 207 -18.20 5.25 1.49
N TYR A 208 -17.69 5.62 0.32
CA TYR A 208 -16.29 5.93 0.11
C TYR A 208 -16.06 7.44 0.09
N TYR A 209 -15.59 7.98 1.21
CA TYR A 209 -15.06 9.34 1.26
C TYR A 209 -13.57 9.36 0.95
N ILE A 210 -13.09 10.47 0.38
CA ILE A 210 -11.69 10.62 -0.04
C ILE A 210 -10.69 10.47 1.12
N ASN A 211 -11.13 10.68 2.34
CA ASN A 211 -10.34 10.62 3.57
C ASN A 211 -10.52 9.32 4.38
N CYS A 212 -11.19 8.30 3.84
CA CYS A 212 -11.28 7.00 4.51
C CYS A 212 -9.89 6.33 4.65
N ASP A 213 -8.98 6.50 3.67
CA ASP A 213 -7.62 5.98 3.76
C ASP A 213 -6.77 6.69 4.83
N VAL A 214 -7.15 7.92 5.22
CA VAL A 214 -6.48 8.65 6.32
C VAL A 214 -6.73 7.96 7.66
N TRP A 215 -7.93 7.44 7.89
CA TRP A 215 -8.21 6.60 9.05
C TRP A 215 -7.30 5.37 9.08
N SER A 216 -7.25 4.64 7.97
CA SER A 216 -6.39 3.46 7.83
C SER A 216 -4.91 3.79 8.12
N LEU A 217 -4.43 4.94 7.62
CA LEU A 217 -3.08 5.43 7.92
C LEU A 217 -2.88 5.69 9.41
N GLY A 218 -3.84 6.31 10.10
CA GLY A 218 -3.78 6.54 11.55
C GLY A 218 -3.62 5.24 12.34
N ILE A 219 -4.40 4.22 12.01
CA ILE A 219 -4.29 2.87 12.60
C ILE A 219 -2.91 2.26 12.33
N ILE A 220 -2.41 2.34 11.09
CA ILE A 220 -1.09 1.81 10.70
C ILE A 220 0.03 2.50 11.49
N VAL A 221 -0.01 3.84 11.62
CA VAL A 221 0.98 4.60 12.36
C VAL A 221 0.99 4.18 13.83
N MET A 222 -0.17 4.07 14.46
CA MET A 222 -0.27 3.59 15.85
C MET A 222 0.24 2.16 15.99
N GLU A 223 -0.10 1.26 15.08
CA GLU A 223 0.40 -0.12 15.08
C GLU A 223 1.93 -0.16 14.97
N CYS A 224 2.53 0.64 14.09
CA CYS A 224 3.98 0.74 13.97
C CYS A 224 4.66 1.18 15.28
N ILE A 225 4.06 2.12 15.98
CA ILE A 225 4.57 2.66 17.24
C ILE A 225 4.34 1.71 18.41
N LEU A 226 3.14 1.17 18.54
CA LEU A 226 2.73 0.32 19.67
C LEU A 226 3.22 -1.12 19.50
N GLY A 227 3.34 -1.61 18.27
CA GLY A 227 3.66 -3.00 17.94
C GLY A 227 2.45 -3.93 17.97
N PHE A 228 1.24 -3.38 18.06
CA PHE A 228 -0.02 -4.10 18.05
C PHE A 228 -1.16 -3.20 17.55
N TYR A 229 -2.25 -3.82 17.10
CA TYR A 229 -3.46 -3.11 16.69
C TYR A 229 -4.03 -2.28 17.85
N PRO A 230 -4.24 -0.96 17.71
CA PRO A 230 -4.48 -0.07 18.86
C PRO A 230 -5.75 -0.37 19.65
N TYR A 231 -6.82 -0.86 19.01
CA TYR A 231 -8.10 -1.13 19.70
C TYR A 231 -8.14 -2.46 20.49
N ILE A 232 -7.08 -3.29 20.49
CA ILE A 232 -7.06 -4.51 21.32
C ILE A 232 -7.15 -4.20 22.82
N ILE A 233 -6.75 -3.00 23.24
CA ILE A 233 -6.84 -2.56 24.64
C ILE A 233 -8.29 -2.56 25.18
N TYR A 234 -9.27 -2.48 24.27
CA TYR A 234 -10.70 -2.56 24.58
C TYR A 234 -11.29 -3.94 24.27
N ASN A 235 -10.49 -4.92 23.87
CA ASN A 235 -10.92 -6.25 23.47
C ASN A 235 -10.07 -7.35 24.16
N ASN A 236 -9.87 -7.24 25.46
CA ASN A 236 -9.09 -8.20 26.28
C ASN A 236 -7.67 -8.48 25.72
N ASN A 237 -7.07 -7.52 25.04
CA ASN A 237 -5.81 -7.64 24.32
C ASN A 237 -5.80 -8.69 23.17
N GLU A 238 -6.97 -9.00 22.63
CA GLU A 238 -7.14 -9.89 21.49
C GLU A 238 -7.50 -9.12 20.24
N LEU A 239 -7.07 -9.63 19.07
CA LEU A 239 -7.50 -9.10 17.78
C LEU A 239 -8.99 -9.39 17.58
N PRO A 240 -9.79 -8.41 17.13
CA PRO A 240 -11.19 -8.65 16.81
C PRO A 240 -11.28 -9.68 15.66
N ASN A 241 -12.22 -10.61 15.78
CA ASN A 241 -12.38 -11.71 14.84
C ASN A 241 -13.50 -11.47 13.80
N SER A 242 -14.16 -10.32 13.86
CA SER A 242 -15.18 -9.93 12.89
C SER A 242 -15.21 -8.41 12.66
N VAL A 243 -15.76 -8.02 11.51
CA VAL A 243 -15.94 -6.59 11.18
C VAL A 243 -16.89 -5.90 12.16
N TRP A 244 -17.88 -6.62 12.68
CA TRP A 244 -18.86 -6.09 13.63
C TRP A 244 -18.22 -5.76 14.99
N ILE A 245 -17.31 -6.61 15.46
CA ILE A 245 -16.54 -6.33 16.68
C ILE A 245 -15.65 -5.09 16.47
N VAL A 246 -15.00 -4.95 15.30
CA VAL A 246 -14.23 -3.72 15.00
C VAL A 246 -15.13 -2.48 15.06
N HIS A 247 -16.30 -2.56 14.45
CA HIS A 247 -17.27 -1.47 14.47
C HIS A 247 -17.66 -1.11 15.90
N GLU A 248 -18.07 -2.10 16.69
CA GLU A 248 -18.46 -1.93 18.10
C GLU A 248 -17.32 -1.31 18.93
N LEU A 249 -16.09 -1.79 18.75
CA LEU A 249 -14.92 -1.25 19.44
C LEU A 249 -14.66 0.22 19.08
N ILE A 250 -14.81 0.58 17.81
CA ILE A 250 -14.61 1.96 17.35
C ILE A 250 -15.75 2.86 17.88
N GLU A 251 -17.02 2.44 17.78
CA GLU A 251 -18.16 3.26 18.20
C GLU A 251 -18.21 3.49 19.70
N ASN A 252 -18.06 2.43 20.49
CA ASN A 252 -18.30 2.46 21.92
C ASN A 252 -17.08 2.91 22.75
N ASN A 253 -15.90 3.05 22.14
CA ASN A 253 -14.70 3.43 22.87
C ASN A 253 -14.08 4.72 22.35
N PRO A 254 -13.35 5.48 23.16
CA PRO A 254 -12.57 6.60 22.68
C PRO A 254 -11.44 6.11 21.72
N VAL A 255 -10.94 7.02 20.90
CA VAL A 255 -9.74 6.74 20.11
C VAL A 255 -8.58 6.43 21.06
N PRO A 256 -7.86 5.29 20.87
CA PRO A 256 -6.68 4.98 21.68
C PRO A 256 -5.66 6.12 21.63
N GLN A 257 -5.09 6.47 22.78
CA GLN A 257 -4.15 7.58 22.90
C GLN A 257 -2.71 7.11 23.07
N LEU A 258 -1.76 7.81 22.48
CA LEU A 258 -0.34 7.61 22.70
C LEU A 258 0.10 8.34 23.99
N ASP A 259 1.03 7.74 24.75
CA ASP A 259 1.55 8.33 25.96
C ASP A 259 2.42 9.58 25.65
N LYS A 260 1.98 10.74 26.15
CA LYS A 260 2.66 12.03 25.99
C LYS A 260 4.06 12.11 26.64
N ASN A 261 4.36 11.19 27.54
CA ASN A 261 5.68 11.12 28.18
C ASN A 261 6.68 10.32 27.35
N ILE A 262 6.21 9.56 26.34
CA ILE A 262 7.01 8.67 25.49
C ILE A 262 7.14 9.23 24.09
N TYR A 263 6.04 9.79 23.54
CA TYR A 263 5.94 10.16 22.13
C TYR A 263 5.83 11.68 21.96
N SER A 264 6.30 12.17 20.80
CA SER A 264 6.23 13.60 20.48
C SER A 264 4.80 14.09 20.37
N GLN A 265 4.58 15.36 20.75
CA GLN A 265 3.26 15.98 20.63
C GLN A 265 2.78 16.02 19.19
N GLU A 266 3.70 16.16 18.22
CA GLU A 266 3.38 16.17 16.80
C GLU A 266 2.85 14.81 16.33
N LEU A 267 3.43 13.69 16.80
CA LEU A 267 2.93 12.35 16.49
C LEU A 267 1.54 12.12 17.10
N ILE A 268 1.34 12.52 18.36
CA ILE A 268 0.06 12.39 19.06
C ILE A 268 -1.03 13.17 18.32
N ASP A 269 -0.74 14.42 17.95
CA ASP A 269 -1.68 15.26 17.21
C ASP A 269 -1.99 14.67 15.82
N PHE A 270 -0.97 14.20 15.12
CA PHE A 270 -1.13 13.54 13.82
C PHE A 270 -2.07 12.33 13.89
N THR A 271 -1.84 11.44 14.85
CA THR A 271 -2.69 10.24 15.01
C THR A 271 -4.11 10.62 15.40
N ASN A 272 -4.29 11.61 16.28
CA ASN A 272 -5.60 12.10 16.66
C ASN A 272 -6.36 12.71 15.48
N GLN A 273 -5.70 13.46 14.62
CA GLN A 273 -6.32 14.02 13.40
C GLN A 273 -6.69 12.92 12.39
N CYS A 274 -5.84 11.90 12.22
CA CYS A 274 -6.15 10.77 11.34
C CYS A 274 -7.36 9.96 11.83
N LEU A 275 -7.52 9.82 13.15
CA LEU A 275 -8.54 8.97 13.77
C LEU A 275 -9.79 9.74 14.23
N ILE A 276 -10.08 10.91 13.64
CA ILE A 276 -11.35 11.59 13.82
C ILE A 276 -12.46 10.70 13.25
N LYS A 277 -13.40 10.25 14.10
CA LYS A 277 -14.52 9.39 13.68
C LYS A 277 -15.44 10.09 12.67
N ASP A 278 -15.76 11.37 12.91
CA ASP A 278 -16.55 12.18 11.97
C ASP A 278 -15.75 12.42 10.69
N VAL A 279 -16.12 11.71 9.62
CA VAL A 279 -15.46 11.79 8.33
C VAL A 279 -15.43 13.20 7.74
N LYS A 280 -16.42 14.05 8.06
CA LYS A 280 -16.48 15.43 7.55
C LYS A 280 -15.43 16.33 8.21
N LYS A 281 -14.97 15.98 9.42
CA LYS A 281 -13.92 16.71 10.16
C LYS A 281 -12.54 16.10 9.95
N ARG A 282 -12.44 14.85 9.52
CA ARG A 282 -11.17 14.17 9.26
C ARG A 282 -10.45 14.83 8.07
N PRO A 283 -9.17 15.19 8.19
CA PRO A 283 -8.43 15.84 7.10
C PRO A 283 -8.24 14.89 5.91
N THR A 284 -7.97 15.47 4.74
CA THR A 284 -7.49 14.72 3.56
C THR A 284 -5.97 14.53 3.65
N ALA A 285 -5.41 13.60 2.84
CA ALA A 285 -3.97 13.43 2.76
C ALA A 285 -3.26 14.73 2.29
N ALA A 286 -3.89 15.51 1.43
CA ALA A 286 -3.36 16.81 0.97
C ALA A 286 -3.24 17.82 2.12
N ILE A 287 -4.17 17.83 3.07
CA ILE A 287 -4.09 18.68 4.28
C ILE A 287 -2.98 18.18 5.19
N LEU A 288 -2.88 16.85 5.39
CA LEU A 288 -1.87 16.22 6.24
C LEU A 288 -0.44 16.45 5.74
N MET A 289 -0.23 16.72 4.44
CA MET A 289 1.10 17.11 3.94
C MET A 289 1.68 18.33 4.66
N ASN A 290 0.84 19.23 5.18
CA ASN A 290 1.27 20.42 5.91
C ASN A 290 1.31 20.20 7.44
N HIS A 291 1.00 19.01 7.93
CA HIS A 291 1.01 18.72 9.36
C HIS A 291 2.43 18.76 9.94
N PRO A 292 2.67 19.34 11.15
CA PRO A 292 4.00 19.46 11.75
C PRO A 292 4.77 18.14 11.81
N PHE A 293 4.11 17.03 12.16
CA PHE A 293 4.73 15.70 12.16
C PHE A 293 5.27 15.32 10.77
N ILE A 294 4.53 15.60 9.69
CA ILE A 294 4.96 15.28 8.33
C ILE A 294 6.07 16.23 7.88
N GLN A 295 5.96 17.52 8.16
CA GLN A 295 6.95 18.51 7.79
C GLN A 295 8.32 18.27 8.48
N LYS A 296 8.33 17.77 9.70
CA LYS A 296 9.55 17.38 10.43
C LYS A 296 10.43 16.40 9.66
N TYR A 297 9.82 15.55 8.82
CA TYR A 297 10.52 14.52 8.05
C TYR A 297 10.63 14.82 6.55
N SER A 298 10.08 15.94 6.09
CA SER A 298 10.03 16.30 4.66
C SER A 298 11.41 16.54 4.03
N ASN A 299 12.38 16.99 4.83
CA ASN A 299 13.74 17.30 4.40
C ASN A 299 14.74 16.16 4.67
N LEU A 300 14.30 15.05 5.26
CA LEU A 300 15.16 13.90 5.52
C LEU A 300 15.27 13.01 4.30
N SER A 301 16.45 12.43 4.11
CA SER A 301 16.71 11.49 3.01
C SER A 301 16.11 10.10 3.30
N CYS A 302 15.75 9.38 2.24
CA CYS A 302 15.48 7.95 2.32
C CYS A 302 16.67 7.15 2.84
N ASP A 303 17.90 7.69 2.74
CA ASP A 303 19.12 7.04 3.23
C ASP A 303 19.09 6.80 4.74
N ASP A 304 18.48 7.70 5.52
CA ASP A 304 18.28 7.49 6.96
C ASP A 304 17.50 6.22 7.24
N LEU A 305 16.43 5.99 6.49
CA LEU A 305 15.62 4.78 6.58
C LEU A 305 16.39 3.56 6.05
N ALA A 306 17.14 3.71 4.95
CA ALA A 306 17.97 2.65 4.37
C ALA A 306 19.06 2.16 5.34
N ILE A 307 19.72 3.08 6.05
CA ILE A 307 20.74 2.75 7.05
C ILE A 307 20.11 1.95 8.19
N TRP A 308 18.97 2.41 8.71
CA TRP A 308 18.28 1.70 9.77
C TRP A 308 17.79 0.31 9.32
N LEU A 309 17.24 0.18 8.12
CA LEU A 309 16.79 -1.11 7.59
C LEU A 309 17.91 -2.14 7.45
N LYS A 310 19.18 -1.71 7.30
CA LYS A 310 20.34 -2.62 7.32
C LYS A 310 20.63 -3.20 8.70
N THR A 311 20.18 -2.55 9.77
CA THR A 311 20.35 -3.08 11.14
C THR A 311 19.33 -4.15 11.49
N ILE A 312 18.32 -4.34 10.64
CA ILE A 312 17.26 -5.35 10.80
C ILE A 312 17.60 -6.52 9.87
N ASN A 313 17.95 -7.65 10.45
CA ASN A 313 18.30 -8.89 9.75
C ASN A 313 17.08 -9.64 9.21
#